data_d85303535db2d5de8ac8f1e3aec0d549
#
_entry.id   d85303535db2d5de8ac8f1e3aec0d549
#
_cell.length_a   1.000
_cell.length_b   1.000
_cell.length_c   1.000
_cell.angle_alpha   90.00
_cell.angle_beta   90.00
_cell.angle_gamma   90.00
#
_symmetry.space_group_name_H-M   'P 1'
#
loop_
_entity.id
_entity.type
_entity.pdbx_description
1 polymer ?
#
loop_
_entity_poly.entity_id
_entity_poly.type
_entity_poly.pdbx_seq_one_letter_code
_entity_poly.pdbx_strand_id
1 'polypeptide(L)'
;VKQIPAVEAGRPFALLQEAEAPTVRLTENRRQQTDVLREAASLAREGRVAAAFERLGNKVQENAHPAGAAVVEYLQLSPEERDRTALLTSGHVLREAVLETVRAELLARGKLGADALSLRSWDTLNLTREELRQIRHWAEGMRLDIYRHQSGLVPGSYEVGLIDRASGMLELARDGQTRLFDPKSLRSGGEGAALSVPGEIEVREGDRLVFTASDLKRGMANGAAMTLTAIDGDTLHLSGRDRDHVIGPDDPMRERLGHGAVINMHRAQGMTVDRAITVMDSRDRLLNSESLYYVLQTRAREDVSLHTDDKKALANAIESHRGDVPHASDVAPELSLSGRERFDPATGELPRLDDPGASDRRQLEAMSAAL
;
A
#
# COMPACT_ATOMS: atom_id res chain seq x y z
N VAL A 1 12.71 0.38 -12.47
CA VAL A 1 12.02 1.28 -11.54
C VAL A 1 12.11 0.71 -10.13
N LYS A 2 12.72 1.43 -9.19
CA LYS A 2 12.92 1.03 -7.78
C LYS A 2 11.73 1.49 -6.92
N GLN A 3 10.49 1.23 -7.33
CA GLN A 3 9.28 1.49 -6.54
C GLN A 3 8.68 0.16 -6.10
N ILE A 4 7.82 0.21 -5.08
CA ILE A 4 7.08 -0.98 -4.67
C ILE A 4 6.32 -1.52 -5.88
N PRO A 5 6.47 -2.81 -6.24
CA PRO A 5 5.74 -3.41 -7.34
C PRO A 5 4.23 -3.33 -7.10
N ALA A 6 3.46 -3.40 -8.18
CA ALA A 6 2.02 -3.55 -8.08
C ALA A 6 1.67 -4.87 -7.37
N VAL A 7 0.50 -4.92 -6.76
CA VAL A 7 -0.01 -6.14 -6.09
C VAL A 7 -0.13 -7.30 -7.10
N GLU A 8 -0.46 -6.97 -8.35
CA GLU A 8 -0.55 -7.93 -9.44
C GLU A 8 0.82 -8.46 -9.86
N ALA A 9 0.89 -9.76 -10.15
CA ALA A 9 2.09 -10.41 -10.62
C ALA A 9 2.52 -9.86 -11.99
N GLY A 10 3.83 -9.74 -12.19
CA GLY A 10 4.44 -9.36 -13.45
C GLY A 10 5.26 -8.09 -13.40
N ARG A 11 6.23 -7.97 -14.32
CA ARG A 11 7.16 -6.84 -14.46
C ARG A 11 7.15 -6.29 -15.88
N PRO A 12 5.99 -5.87 -16.45
CA PRO A 12 5.89 -5.55 -17.88
C PRO A 12 6.89 -4.47 -18.32
N PHE A 13 7.13 -3.45 -17.49
CA PHE A 13 8.10 -2.40 -17.80
C PHE A 13 9.55 -2.92 -17.77
N ALA A 14 9.90 -3.77 -16.82
CA ALA A 14 11.24 -4.37 -16.75
C ALA A 14 11.46 -5.30 -17.95
N LEU A 15 10.45 -6.11 -18.32
CA LEU A 15 10.50 -6.97 -19.50
C LEU A 15 10.68 -6.19 -20.79
N LEU A 16 10.00 -5.03 -20.94
CA LEU A 16 10.20 -4.15 -22.10
C LEU A 16 11.63 -3.61 -22.13
N GLN A 17 12.22 -3.27 -20.97
CA GLN A 17 13.63 -2.84 -20.90
C GLN A 17 14.61 -3.99 -21.24
N GLU A 18 14.34 -5.20 -20.74
CA GLU A 18 15.11 -6.41 -21.05
C GLU A 18 15.02 -6.75 -22.56
N ALA A 19 13.87 -6.48 -23.19
CA ALA A 19 13.65 -6.60 -24.62
C ALA A 19 14.21 -5.40 -25.42
N GLU A 20 15.06 -4.57 -24.81
CA GLU A 20 15.70 -3.41 -25.44
C GLU A 20 14.72 -2.37 -26.04
N ALA A 21 13.48 -2.31 -25.53
CA ALA A 21 12.54 -1.28 -25.97
C ALA A 21 13.12 0.14 -25.72
N PRO A 22 12.93 1.09 -26.65
CA PRO A 22 13.41 2.46 -26.48
C PRO A 22 12.95 3.06 -25.14
N THR A 23 13.90 3.40 -24.29
CA THR A 23 13.62 3.85 -22.93
C THR A 23 14.30 5.19 -22.67
N VAL A 24 13.53 6.19 -22.21
CA VAL A 24 14.04 7.46 -21.73
C VAL A 24 14.11 7.44 -20.21
N ARG A 25 15.25 7.81 -19.65
CA ARG A 25 15.47 7.88 -18.22
C ARG A 25 15.50 9.33 -17.75
N LEU A 26 14.60 9.67 -16.80
CA LEU A 26 14.71 10.90 -16.04
C LEU A 26 15.73 10.70 -14.93
N THR A 27 16.88 11.35 -15.03
CA THR A 27 18.02 11.18 -14.11
C THR A 27 18.05 12.24 -13.01
N GLU A 28 17.47 13.40 -13.27
CA GLU A 28 17.47 14.52 -12.33
C GLU A 28 16.48 14.28 -11.17
N ASN A 29 17.01 14.35 -9.96
CA ASN A 29 16.21 14.26 -8.75
C ASN A 29 15.82 15.68 -8.28
N ARG A 30 14.57 16.07 -8.57
CA ARG A 30 14.01 17.37 -8.20
C ARG A 30 13.21 17.36 -6.90
N ARG A 31 12.94 16.19 -6.35
CA ARG A 31 12.13 16.08 -5.13
C ARG A 31 12.95 16.44 -3.89
N GLN A 32 14.11 15.81 -3.72
CA GLN A 32 14.97 16.05 -2.58
C GLN A 32 15.69 17.41 -2.74
N GLN A 33 15.53 18.27 -1.75
CA GLN A 33 16.02 19.65 -1.79
C GLN A 33 17.45 19.78 -1.26
N THR A 34 17.92 18.83 -0.42
CA THR A 34 19.27 18.84 0.13
C THR A 34 20.19 17.86 -0.59
N ASP A 35 21.50 18.17 -0.66
CA ASP A 35 22.50 17.29 -1.28
C ASP A 35 22.59 15.94 -0.57
N VAL A 36 22.50 15.95 0.77
CA VAL A 36 22.50 14.74 1.59
C VAL A 36 21.38 13.79 1.17
N LEU A 37 20.16 14.31 1.03
CA LEU A 37 19.01 13.49 0.62
C LEU A 37 19.10 13.04 -0.85
N ARG A 38 19.62 13.89 -1.75
CA ARG A 38 19.80 13.51 -3.16
C ARG A 38 20.81 12.37 -3.32
N GLU A 39 21.93 12.46 -2.63
CA GLU A 39 22.97 11.43 -2.65
C GLU A 39 22.51 10.14 -1.98
N ALA A 40 21.88 10.21 -0.79
CA ALA A 40 21.32 9.05 -0.12
C ALA A 40 20.25 8.35 -0.98
N ALA A 41 19.38 9.11 -1.66
CA ALA A 41 18.39 8.55 -2.60
C ALA A 41 19.05 7.89 -3.83
N SER A 42 20.18 8.43 -4.33
CA SER A 42 20.93 7.81 -5.41
C SER A 42 21.54 6.48 -4.97
N LEU A 43 22.19 6.46 -3.80
CA LEU A 43 22.79 5.25 -3.21
C LEU A 43 21.71 4.17 -2.95
N ALA A 44 20.55 4.57 -2.40
CA ALA A 44 19.42 3.66 -2.19
C ALA A 44 18.89 3.08 -3.52
N ARG A 45 18.83 3.91 -4.58
CA ARG A 45 18.45 3.46 -5.92
C ARG A 45 19.44 2.44 -6.52
N GLU A 46 20.71 2.54 -6.16
CA GLU A 46 21.77 1.63 -6.60
C GLU A 46 21.81 0.33 -5.76
N GLY A 47 20.98 0.21 -4.71
CA GLY A 47 21.02 -0.91 -3.77
C GLY A 47 22.16 -0.83 -2.75
N ARG A 48 22.82 0.33 -2.62
CA ARG A 48 23.93 0.59 -1.69
C ARG A 48 23.41 1.20 -0.40
N VAL A 49 22.67 0.40 0.38
CA VAL A 49 21.92 0.89 1.53
C VAL A 49 22.84 1.27 2.69
N ALA A 50 23.87 0.46 2.95
CA ALA A 50 24.86 0.79 3.97
C ALA A 50 25.53 2.15 3.71
N ALA A 51 25.92 2.43 2.47
CA ALA A 51 26.48 3.72 2.07
C ALA A 51 25.44 4.87 2.17
N ALA A 52 24.16 4.59 1.89
CA ALA A 52 23.08 5.57 2.09
C ALA A 52 22.91 5.90 3.59
N PHE A 53 23.01 4.90 4.48
CA PHE A 53 22.97 5.12 5.93
C PHE A 53 24.16 5.97 6.42
N GLU A 54 25.35 5.68 5.92
CA GLU A 54 26.56 6.50 6.21
C GLU A 54 26.37 7.94 5.75
N ARG A 55 25.81 8.15 4.54
CA ARG A 55 25.57 9.49 4.01
C ARG A 55 24.53 10.25 4.81
N LEU A 56 23.51 9.58 5.34
CA LEU A 56 22.51 10.17 6.23
C LEU A 56 23.05 10.43 7.65
N GLY A 57 24.05 9.70 8.07
CA GLY A 57 24.74 9.90 9.34
C GLY A 57 23.81 9.76 10.55
N ASN A 58 23.70 10.82 11.36
CA ASN A 58 22.86 10.84 12.58
C ASN A 58 21.35 10.81 12.32
N LYS A 59 20.92 10.95 11.08
CA LYS A 59 19.51 10.79 10.67
C LYS A 59 19.07 9.33 10.68
N VAL A 60 19.99 8.38 10.65
CA VAL A 60 19.71 6.97 10.91
C VAL A 60 20.06 6.69 12.37
N GLN A 61 19.07 6.37 13.18
CA GLN A 61 19.19 6.21 14.64
C GLN A 61 18.95 4.77 15.03
N GLU A 62 19.88 4.21 15.80
CA GLU A 62 19.75 2.89 16.41
C GLU A 62 19.21 3.05 17.83
N ASN A 63 18.13 2.38 18.14
CA ASN A 63 17.43 2.47 19.41
C ASN A 63 16.92 1.09 19.83
N ALA A 64 17.00 0.77 21.12
CA ALA A 64 16.40 -0.47 21.65
C ALA A 64 14.86 -0.52 21.43
N HIS A 65 14.23 0.64 21.39
CA HIS A 65 12.79 0.81 21.16
C HIS A 65 12.56 1.84 20.04
N PRO A 66 12.78 1.47 18.77
CA PRO A 66 12.75 2.41 17.64
C PRO A 66 11.39 3.08 17.46
N ALA A 67 10.28 2.36 17.69
CA ALA A 67 8.94 2.92 17.65
C ALA A 67 8.76 4.06 18.66
N GLY A 68 9.15 3.84 19.92
CA GLY A 68 9.07 4.86 20.96
C GLY A 68 9.93 6.09 20.68
N ALA A 69 11.17 5.88 20.19
CA ALA A 69 12.06 6.97 19.81
C ALA A 69 11.48 7.84 18.67
N ALA A 70 10.92 7.21 17.64
CA ALA A 70 10.25 7.91 16.55
C ALA A 70 9.01 8.69 17.02
N VAL A 71 8.23 8.12 17.93
CA VAL A 71 7.07 8.81 18.53
C VAL A 71 7.51 10.03 19.33
N VAL A 72 8.56 9.90 20.14
CA VAL A 72 9.12 11.04 20.88
C VAL A 72 9.55 12.16 19.94
N GLU A 73 10.29 11.82 18.87
CA GLU A 73 10.71 12.79 17.85
C GLU A 73 9.49 13.46 17.19
N TYR A 74 8.49 12.68 16.79
CA TYR A 74 7.28 13.19 16.14
C TYR A 74 6.48 14.13 17.06
N LEU A 75 6.36 13.80 18.35
CA LEU A 75 5.59 14.57 19.32
C LEU A 75 6.32 15.80 19.88
N GLN A 76 7.63 15.94 19.60
CA GLN A 76 8.39 17.16 19.86
C GLN A 76 8.12 18.24 18.80
N LEU A 77 7.61 17.86 17.61
CA LEU A 77 7.25 18.80 16.56
C LEU A 77 6.03 19.63 16.96
N SER A 78 5.99 20.89 16.51
CA SER A 78 4.79 21.72 16.61
C SER A 78 3.64 21.12 15.77
N PRO A 79 2.38 21.50 15.99
CA PRO A 79 1.27 21.04 15.16
C PRO A 79 1.49 21.31 13.67
N GLU A 80 2.01 22.50 13.32
CA GLU A 80 2.29 22.93 11.94
C GLU A 80 3.41 22.08 11.29
N GLU A 81 4.44 21.74 12.07
CA GLU A 81 5.49 20.84 11.61
C GLU A 81 4.98 19.41 11.40
N ARG A 82 4.13 18.91 12.33
CA ARG A 82 3.50 17.58 12.20
C ARG A 82 2.63 17.47 10.95
N ASP A 83 1.95 18.55 10.56
CA ASP A 83 1.14 18.57 9.35
C ASP A 83 1.96 18.39 8.05
N ARG A 84 3.24 18.75 8.09
CA ARG A 84 4.19 18.57 6.99
C ARG A 84 5.08 17.34 7.14
N THR A 85 4.94 16.61 8.25
CA THR A 85 5.75 15.43 8.58
C THR A 85 4.91 14.16 8.45
N ALA A 86 5.43 13.16 7.75
CA ALA A 86 4.85 11.83 7.73
C ALA A 86 5.59 10.91 8.72
N LEU A 87 4.84 10.23 9.59
CA LEU A 87 5.36 9.13 10.40
C LEU A 87 5.07 7.82 9.67
N LEU A 88 6.12 7.17 9.19
CA LEU A 88 6.06 6.05 8.26
C LEU A 88 6.56 4.74 8.90
N THR A 89 5.94 3.64 8.54
CA THR A 89 6.34 2.30 9.03
C THR A 89 6.43 1.29 7.89
N SER A 90 7.25 0.26 8.07
CA SER A 90 7.45 -0.79 7.08
C SER A 90 6.26 -1.71 6.88
N GLY A 91 5.40 -1.92 7.89
CA GLY A 91 4.31 -2.87 7.82
C GLY A 91 3.11 -2.50 8.66
N HIS A 92 2.07 -3.35 8.59
CA HIS A 92 0.81 -3.12 9.28
C HIS A 92 0.96 -3.29 10.81
N VAL A 93 1.62 -4.36 11.26
CA VAL A 93 1.81 -4.64 12.69
C VAL A 93 2.60 -3.51 13.37
N LEU A 94 3.68 -3.08 12.73
CA LEU A 94 4.48 -1.97 13.24
C LEU A 94 3.69 -0.65 13.21
N ARG A 95 2.85 -0.42 12.20
CA ARG A 95 1.97 0.74 12.12
C ARG A 95 1.01 0.80 13.30
N GLU A 96 0.35 -0.31 13.62
CA GLU A 96 -0.58 -0.37 14.77
C GLU A 96 0.15 -0.07 16.09
N ALA A 97 1.30 -0.70 16.33
CA ALA A 97 2.08 -0.48 17.55
C ALA A 97 2.55 0.98 17.69
N VAL A 98 3.02 1.59 16.61
CA VAL A 98 3.41 3.02 16.60
C VAL A 98 2.20 3.93 16.79
N LEU A 99 1.08 3.64 16.15
CA LEU A 99 -0.17 4.40 16.28
C LEU A 99 -0.70 4.36 17.72
N GLU A 100 -0.74 3.18 18.32
CA GLU A 100 -1.14 3.01 19.72
C GLU A 100 -0.26 3.83 20.64
N THR A 101 1.07 3.79 20.44
CA THR A 101 2.03 4.59 21.23
C THR A 101 1.80 6.10 21.04
N VAL A 102 1.60 6.58 19.80
CA VAL A 102 1.29 8.00 19.52
C VAL A 102 0.02 8.43 20.25
N ARG A 103 -1.05 7.64 20.16
CA ARG A 103 -2.33 7.99 20.78
C ARG A 103 -2.27 7.97 22.29
N ALA A 104 -1.60 6.97 22.89
CA ALA A 104 -1.38 6.91 24.33
C ALA A 104 -0.64 8.15 24.86
N GLU A 105 0.42 8.57 24.18
CA GLU A 105 1.18 9.77 24.52
C GLU A 105 0.37 11.06 24.35
N LEU A 106 -0.40 11.17 23.26
CA LEU A 106 -1.27 12.32 23.03
C LEU A 106 -2.38 12.42 24.10
N LEU A 107 -2.96 11.28 24.49
CA LEU A 107 -3.96 11.20 25.55
C LEU A 107 -3.35 11.62 26.90
N ALA A 108 -2.16 11.09 27.26
CA ALA A 108 -1.44 11.44 28.48
C ALA A 108 -1.10 12.93 28.56
N ARG A 109 -0.86 13.58 27.42
CA ARG A 109 -0.59 15.03 27.31
C ARG A 109 -1.86 15.89 27.22
N GLY A 110 -3.05 15.28 27.31
CA GLY A 110 -4.33 16.00 27.20
C GLY A 110 -4.56 16.62 25.80
N LYS A 111 -3.97 16.01 24.76
CA LYS A 111 -4.13 16.43 23.35
C LYS A 111 -5.21 15.64 22.62
N LEU A 112 -5.71 14.57 23.22
CA LEU A 112 -6.90 13.86 22.79
C LEU A 112 -7.99 14.01 23.85
N GLY A 113 -9.24 14.07 23.42
CA GLY A 113 -10.42 14.08 24.28
C GLY A 113 -10.49 12.84 25.18
N ALA A 114 -11.07 13.00 26.37
CA ALA A 114 -11.25 11.88 27.31
C ALA A 114 -12.25 10.87 26.78
N ASP A 115 -13.32 11.34 26.13
CA ASP A 115 -14.38 10.49 25.60
C ASP A 115 -13.96 9.85 24.28
N ALA A 116 -14.25 8.57 24.15
CA ALA A 116 -13.98 7.79 22.96
C ALA A 116 -15.29 7.39 22.27
N LEU A 117 -15.30 7.43 20.97
CA LEU A 117 -16.38 6.90 20.16
C LEU A 117 -15.85 5.74 19.30
N SER A 118 -16.52 4.59 19.37
CA SER A 118 -16.20 3.45 18.52
C SER A 118 -16.92 3.55 17.20
N LEU A 119 -16.18 3.34 16.11
CA LEU A 119 -16.69 3.39 14.75
C LEU A 119 -16.41 2.06 14.05
N ARG A 120 -17.43 1.53 13.38
CA ARG A 120 -17.24 0.44 12.43
C ARG A 120 -16.30 0.94 11.30
N SER A 121 -15.36 0.12 10.93
CA SER A 121 -14.40 0.40 9.86
C SER A 121 -14.27 -0.79 8.92
N TRP A 122 -13.57 -0.59 7.81
CA TRP A 122 -13.33 -1.64 6.83
C TRP A 122 -11.87 -1.66 6.42
N ASP A 123 -11.19 -2.77 6.70
CA ASP A 123 -9.80 -2.97 6.31
C ASP A 123 -9.75 -3.70 4.97
N THR A 124 -9.31 -2.99 3.94
CA THR A 124 -9.20 -3.55 2.60
C THR A 124 -8.07 -4.56 2.53
N LEU A 125 -8.38 -5.76 2.05
CA LEU A 125 -7.40 -6.80 1.77
C LEU A 125 -6.65 -6.46 0.47
N ASN A 126 -5.32 -6.52 0.52
CA ASN A 126 -4.47 -6.32 -0.65
C ASN A 126 -4.37 -7.63 -1.47
N LEU A 127 -5.51 -8.11 -1.96
CA LEU A 127 -5.57 -9.31 -2.77
C LEU A 127 -5.34 -8.97 -4.23
N THR A 128 -4.59 -9.84 -4.91
CA THR A 128 -4.52 -9.85 -6.38
C THR A 128 -5.89 -10.18 -6.97
N ARG A 129 -6.09 -9.87 -8.22
CA ARG A 129 -7.36 -10.18 -8.93
C ARG A 129 -7.64 -11.68 -8.97
N GLU A 130 -6.60 -12.48 -9.14
CA GLU A 130 -6.74 -13.94 -9.14
C GLU A 130 -7.07 -14.48 -7.75
N GLU A 131 -6.56 -13.88 -6.68
CA GLU A 131 -6.94 -14.22 -5.31
C GLU A 131 -8.39 -13.81 -5.01
N LEU A 132 -8.84 -12.64 -5.48
CA LEU A 132 -10.24 -12.23 -5.36
C LEU A 132 -11.22 -13.22 -6.01
N ARG A 133 -10.79 -13.94 -7.05
CA ARG A 133 -11.59 -14.96 -7.74
C ARG A 133 -11.65 -16.30 -7.00
N GLN A 134 -10.88 -16.44 -5.93
CA GLN A 134 -10.79 -17.68 -5.16
C GLN A 134 -11.64 -17.60 -3.89
N ILE A 135 -12.65 -18.46 -3.79
CA ILE A 135 -13.59 -18.51 -2.67
C ILE A 135 -12.90 -18.68 -1.29
N ARG A 136 -11.68 -19.21 -1.25
CA ARG A 136 -10.92 -19.37 0.00
C ARG A 136 -10.59 -18.06 0.72
N HIS A 137 -10.54 -16.94 -0.01
CA HIS A 137 -10.24 -15.62 0.54
C HIS A 137 -11.48 -14.88 1.05
N TRP A 138 -12.67 -15.45 0.87
CA TRP A 138 -13.92 -14.85 1.25
C TRP A 138 -14.41 -15.42 2.58
N ALA A 139 -14.99 -14.57 3.43
CA ALA A 139 -15.66 -14.93 4.66
C ALA A 139 -16.98 -14.14 4.80
N GLU A 140 -17.93 -14.71 5.54
CA GLU A 140 -19.19 -14.05 5.86
C GLU A 140 -18.92 -12.76 6.65
N GLY A 141 -19.73 -11.73 6.40
CA GLY A 141 -19.56 -10.40 6.97
C GLY A 141 -18.46 -9.53 6.32
N MET A 142 -17.73 -10.04 5.34
CA MET A 142 -16.85 -9.20 4.52
C MET A 142 -17.66 -8.27 3.63
N ARG A 143 -16.98 -7.23 3.09
CA ARG A 143 -17.56 -6.29 2.12
C ARG A 143 -16.81 -6.32 0.82
N LEU A 144 -17.56 -6.50 -0.27
CA LEU A 144 -17.09 -6.34 -1.63
C LEU A 144 -17.43 -4.94 -2.13
N ASP A 145 -16.43 -4.14 -2.44
CA ASP A 145 -16.60 -2.86 -3.11
C ASP A 145 -16.41 -3.05 -4.62
N ILE A 146 -17.39 -2.64 -5.41
CA ILE A 146 -17.35 -2.65 -6.88
C ILE A 146 -17.21 -1.20 -7.35
N TYR A 147 -16.12 -0.90 -8.07
CA TYR A 147 -15.82 0.46 -8.57
C TYR A 147 -16.31 0.68 -10.00
N ARG A 148 -16.42 -0.39 -10.79
CA ARG A 148 -16.91 -0.36 -12.18
C ARG A 148 -17.85 -1.51 -12.41
N HIS A 149 -18.85 -1.29 -13.26
CA HIS A 149 -19.82 -2.33 -13.61
C HIS A 149 -19.14 -3.59 -14.13
N GLN A 150 -19.31 -4.71 -13.44
CA GLN A 150 -18.73 -6.01 -13.81
C GLN A 150 -19.53 -7.16 -13.22
N SER A 151 -19.50 -8.31 -13.91
CA SER A 151 -20.10 -9.57 -13.41
C SER A 151 -21.57 -9.44 -12.99
N GLY A 152 -22.30 -8.54 -13.66
CA GLY A 152 -23.69 -8.20 -13.33
C GLY A 152 -23.85 -7.38 -12.04
N LEU A 153 -22.75 -6.93 -11.42
CA LEU A 153 -22.76 -6.04 -10.27
C LEU A 153 -22.61 -4.58 -10.73
N VAL A 154 -23.41 -3.68 -10.16
CA VAL A 154 -23.28 -2.22 -10.36
C VAL A 154 -22.30 -1.67 -9.33
N PRO A 155 -21.65 -0.51 -9.58
CA PRO A 155 -20.80 0.13 -8.59
C PRO A 155 -21.48 0.33 -7.24
N GLY A 156 -20.76 0.04 -6.16
CA GLY A 156 -21.24 0.14 -4.79
C GLY A 156 -20.67 -0.96 -3.90
N SER A 157 -21.11 -0.98 -2.66
CA SER A 157 -20.68 -1.93 -1.63
C SER A 157 -21.71 -3.04 -1.48
N TYR A 158 -21.23 -4.27 -1.33
CA TYR A 158 -22.02 -5.48 -1.13
C TYR A 158 -21.50 -6.20 0.11
N GLU A 159 -22.38 -6.64 0.99
CA GLU A 159 -22.03 -7.48 2.13
C GLU A 159 -22.03 -8.95 1.71
N VAL A 160 -21.00 -9.69 2.14
CA VAL A 160 -20.86 -11.13 1.89
C VAL A 160 -21.69 -11.89 2.92
N GLY A 161 -22.71 -12.59 2.45
CA GLY A 161 -23.54 -13.48 3.25
C GLY A 161 -23.02 -14.92 3.28
N LEU A 162 -23.92 -15.88 3.17
CA LEU A 162 -23.60 -17.31 3.23
C LEU A 162 -22.65 -17.72 2.11
N ILE A 163 -21.70 -18.59 2.44
CA ILE A 163 -20.69 -19.11 1.50
C ILE A 163 -20.83 -20.62 1.36
N ASP A 164 -21.20 -21.07 0.17
CA ASP A 164 -21.14 -22.49 -0.19
C ASP A 164 -19.80 -22.81 -0.84
N ARG A 165 -18.88 -23.35 -0.06
CA ARG A 165 -17.53 -23.70 -0.51
C ARG A 165 -17.54 -24.89 -1.48
N ALA A 166 -18.57 -25.74 -1.45
CA ALA A 166 -18.67 -26.92 -2.33
C ALA A 166 -19.03 -26.52 -3.77
N SER A 167 -19.99 -25.61 -3.93
CA SER A 167 -20.35 -25.06 -5.25
C SER A 167 -19.43 -23.91 -5.69
N GLY A 168 -18.70 -23.29 -4.75
CA GLY A 168 -17.90 -22.08 -4.98
C GLY A 168 -18.74 -20.81 -5.10
N MET A 169 -19.99 -20.84 -4.64
CA MET A 169 -20.93 -19.72 -4.71
C MET A 169 -21.05 -19.02 -3.35
N LEU A 170 -21.39 -17.76 -3.36
CA LEU A 170 -21.67 -16.98 -2.14
C LEU A 170 -22.87 -16.04 -2.37
N GLU A 171 -23.43 -15.55 -1.28
CA GLU A 171 -24.44 -14.52 -1.30
C GLU A 171 -23.83 -13.14 -1.17
N LEU A 172 -24.33 -12.20 -1.99
CA LEU A 172 -24.04 -10.79 -1.87
C LEU A 172 -25.34 -10.04 -1.56
N ALA A 173 -25.36 -9.32 -0.45
CA ALA A 173 -26.48 -8.50 -0.01
C ALA A 173 -26.20 -7.01 -0.26
N ARG A 174 -27.23 -6.30 -0.76
CA ARG A 174 -27.23 -4.84 -0.91
C ARG A 174 -28.65 -4.30 -0.93
N ASP A 175 -28.90 -3.22 -0.22
CA ASP A 175 -30.19 -2.53 -0.19
C ASP A 175 -31.38 -3.49 0.10
N GLY A 176 -31.19 -4.45 1.00
CA GLY A 176 -32.17 -5.47 1.36
C GLY A 176 -32.37 -6.59 0.32
N GLN A 177 -31.63 -6.58 -0.77
CA GLN A 177 -31.66 -7.63 -1.79
C GLN A 177 -30.43 -8.52 -1.69
N THR A 178 -30.65 -9.83 -1.76
CA THR A 178 -29.60 -10.85 -1.78
C THR A 178 -29.55 -11.51 -3.16
N ARG A 179 -28.34 -11.81 -3.64
CA ARG A 179 -28.11 -12.53 -4.90
C ARG A 179 -26.96 -13.51 -4.78
N LEU A 180 -27.06 -14.62 -5.46
CA LEU A 180 -25.96 -15.57 -5.63
C LEU A 180 -24.87 -14.98 -6.55
N PHE A 181 -23.64 -15.21 -6.18
CA PHE A 181 -22.48 -14.69 -6.87
C PHE A 181 -21.35 -15.73 -6.91
N ASP A 182 -20.73 -15.86 -8.09
CA ASP A 182 -19.51 -16.65 -8.29
C ASP A 182 -18.30 -15.69 -8.34
N PRO A 183 -17.37 -15.74 -7.37
CA PRO A 183 -16.15 -14.91 -7.40
C PRO A 183 -15.32 -15.11 -8.68
N LYS A 184 -15.33 -16.30 -9.30
CA LYS A 184 -14.62 -16.56 -10.55
C LYS A 184 -15.12 -15.70 -11.70
N SER A 185 -16.35 -15.18 -11.61
CA SER A 185 -16.92 -14.29 -12.61
C SER A 185 -16.31 -12.89 -12.59
N LEU A 186 -15.60 -12.50 -11.53
CA LEU A 186 -14.88 -11.22 -11.48
C LEU A 186 -13.86 -11.13 -12.61
N ARG A 187 -13.84 -9.99 -13.30
CA ARG A 187 -12.94 -9.79 -14.44
C ARG A 187 -11.49 -9.80 -13.98
N SER A 188 -10.63 -10.47 -14.72
CA SER A 188 -9.19 -10.52 -14.48
C SER A 188 -8.45 -9.24 -14.89
N GLY A 189 -9.12 -8.26 -15.49
CA GLY A 189 -8.53 -7.01 -15.99
C GLY A 189 -9.13 -5.75 -15.35
N GLY A 190 -8.28 -4.86 -14.82
CA GLY A 190 -8.64 -3.52 -14.33
C GLY A 190 -8.92 -3.43 -12.82
N GLU A 191 -8.72 -2.24 -12.25
CA GLU A 191 -9.13 -1.91 -10.88
C GLU A 191 -10.65 -1.86 -10.81
N GLY A 192 -11.30 -2.96 -10.45
CA GLY A 192 -12.75 -3.03 -10.50
C GLY A 192 -13.43 -3.43 -9.22
N ALA A 193 -12.71 -4.07 -8.29
CA ALA A 193 -13.25 -4.56 -7.04
C ALA A 193 -12.20 -4.59 -5.93
N ALA A 194 -12.65 -4.49 -4.68
CA ALA A 194 -11.85 -4.71 -3.49
C ALA A 194 -12.66 -5.46 -2.43
N LEU A 195 -12.00 -6.36 -1.71
CA LEU A 195 -12.60 -7.10 -0.59
C LEU A 195 -12.05 -6.53 0.71
N SER A 196 -12.93 -6.29 1.67
CA SER A 196 -12.56 -5.73 2.97
C SER A 196 -13.13 -6.57 4.10
N VAL A 197 -12.37 -6.67 5.19
CA VAL A 197 -12.84 -7.28 6.45
C VAL A 197 -13.43 -6.21 7.35
N PRO A 198 -14.47 -6.55 8.17
CA PRO A 198 -14.97 -5.63 9.18
C PRO A 198 -13.92 -5.40 10.25
N GLY A 199 -13.81 -4.16 10.68
CA GLY A 199 -12.95 -3.73 11.77
C GLY A 199 -13.65 -2.69 12.63
N GLU A 200 -12.97 -2.23 13.64
CA GLU A 200 -13.44 -1.20 14.55
C GLU A 200 -12.29 -0.25 14.86
N ILE A 201 -12.56 1.04 14.87
CA ILE A 201 -11.60 2.05 15.31
C ILE A 201 -12.21 2.88 16.42
N GLU A 202 -11.42 3.14 17.45
CA GLU A 202 -11.74 4.12 18.48
C GLU A 202 -11.23 5.49 18.06
N VAL A 203 -12.09 6.50 18.09
CA VAL A 203 -11.72 7.89 17.77
C VAL A 203 -12.03 8.80 18.92
N ARG A 204 -11.21 9.85 19.07
CA ARG A 204 -11.32 10.89 20.11
C ARG A 204 -11.13 12.27 19.47
N GLU A 205 -11.67 13.30 20.06
CA GLU A 205 -11.33 14.66 19.67
C GLU A 205 -9.80 14.86 19.70
N GLY A 206 -9.26 15.50 18.69
CA GLY A 206 -7.82 15.64 18.45
C GLY A 206 -7.19 14.54 17.60
N ASP A 207 -7.87 13.41 17.34
CA ASP A 207 -7.34 12.38 16.46
C ASP A 207 -7.17 12.88 15.03
N ARG A 208 -6.05 12.49 14.42
CA ARG A 208 -5.82 12.68 12.99
C ARG A 208 -6.39 11.48 12.24
N LEU A 209 -7.42 11.75 11.45
CA LEU A 209 -8.12 10.76 10.66
C LEU A 209 -7.85 10.94 9.16
N VAL A 210 -8.14 9.94 8.37
CA VAL A 210 -8.07 9.96 6.91
C VAL A 210 -9.27 9.26 6.32
N PHE A 211 -9.73 9.71 5.17
CA PHE A 211 -10.68 8.93 4.38
C PHE A 211 -9.99 7.73 3.72
N THR A 212 -10.58 6.56 3.82
CA THR A 212 -10.11 5.31 3.17
C THR A 212 -10.80 5.05 1.84
N ALA A 213 -11.75 5.89 1.46
CA ALA A 213 -12.43 5.89 0.16
C ALA A 213 -12.66 7.34 -0.30
N SER A 214 -13.10 7.52 -1.55
CA SER A 214 -13.39 8.84 -2.10
C SER A 214 -14.89 9.07 -2.26
N ASP A 215 -15.36 10.25 -1.85
CA ASP A 215 -16.60 10.86 -2.31
C ASP A 215 -16.26 12.23 -2.90
N LEU A 216 -15.88 12.23 -4.17
CA LEU A 216 -15.40 13.42 -4.86
C LEU A 216 -16.50 14.49 -5.02
N LYS A 217 -17.78 14.11 -5.01
CA LYS A 217 -18.89 15.07 -5.07
C LYS A 217 -18.93 15.94 -3.81
N ARG A 218 -18.60 15.37 -2.66
CA ARG A 218 -18.50 16.10 -1.38
C ARG A 218 -17.09 16.61 -1.08
N GLY A 219 -16.13 16.39 -1.98
CA GLY A 219 -14.74 16.82 -1.81
C GLY A 219 -13.93 15.93 -0.85
N MET A 220 -14.41 14.71 -0.59
CA MET A 220 -13.71 13.74 0.26
C MET A 220 -12.83 12.83 -0.62
N ALA A 221 -11.54 13.01 -0.56
CA ALA A 221 -10.58 12.22 -1.32
C ALA A 221 -9.95 11.13 -0.44
N ASN A 222 -9.75 9.94 -1.01
CA ASN A 222 -9.01 8.88 -0.34
C ASN A 222 -7.60 9.37 0.05
N GLY A 223 -7.23 9.17 1.32
CA GLY A 223 -5.95 9.62 1.87
C GLY A 223 -5.95 11.07 2.36
N ALA A 224 -7.01 11.86 2.14
CA ALA A 224 -7.10 13.21 2.71
C ALA A 224 -7.10 13.14 4.24
N ALA A 225 -6.13 13.83 4.85
CA ALA A 225 -5.95 13.88 6.30
C ALA A 225 -6.78 15.01 6.91
N MET A 226 -7.38 14.73 8.05
CA MET A 226 -8.28 15.62 8.78
C MET A 226 -8.07 15.46 10.28
N THR A 227 -8.40 16.48 11.05
CA THR A 227 -8.41 16.42 12.51
C THR A 227 -9.85 16.35 12.99
N LEU A 228 -10.15 15.41 13.87
CA LEU A 228 -11.44 15.33 14.57
C LEU A 228 -11.50 16.44 15.62
N THR A 229 -12.28 17.47 15.37
CA THR A 229 -12.33 18.68 16.20
C THR A 229 -13.41 18.64 17.27
N ALA A 230 -14.50 17.89 17.03
CA ALA A 230 -15.56 17.69 18.01
C ALA A 230 -16.36 16.40 17.70
N ILE A 231 -16.89 15.81 18.77
CA ILE A 231 -17.88 14.72 18.72
C ILE A 231 -19.15 15.25 19.37
N ASP A 232 -20.23 15.41 18.59
CA ASP A 232 -21.54 15.83 19.11
C ASP A 232 -22.53 14.67 19.00
N GLY A 233 -22.74 13.97 20.11
CA GLY A 233 -23.40 12.67 20.11
C GLY A 233 -22.67 11.71 19.17
N ASP A 234 -23.36 11.27 18.10
CA ASP A 234 -22.78 10.40 17.07
C ASP A 234 -22.24 11.16 15.84
N THR A 235 -22.28 12.47 15.84
CA THR A 235 -21.82 13.32 14.72
C THR A 235 -20.37 13.71 14.91
N LEU A 236 -19.57 13.55 13.86
CA LEU A 236 -18.14 13.87 13.83
C LEU A 236 -17.92 15.18 13.07
N HIS A 237 -17.20 16.11 13.67
CA HIS A 237 -16.75 17.35 13.04
C HIS A 237 -15.27 17.20 12.69
N LEU A 238 -14.97 17.20 11.40
CA LEU A 238 -13.63 16.99 10.85
C LEU A 238 -13.12 18.28 10.21
N SER A 239 -11.95 18.76 10.63
CA SER A 239 -11.30 19.91 10.01
C SER A 239 -10.15 19.44 9.13
N GLY A 240 -10.17 19.83 7.86
CA GLY A 240 -9.16 19.52 6.87
C GLY A 240 -8.40 20.76 6.42
N ARG A 241 -7.35 20.57 5.64
CA ARG A 241 -6.55 21.67 5.10
C ARG A 241 -7.35 22.63 4.22
N ASP A 242 -8.20 22.05 3.37
CA ASP A 242 -8.92 22.80 2.32
C ASP A 242 -10.42 22.94 2.64
N ARG A 243 -10.95 22.06 3.46
CA ARG A 243 -12.39 22.02 3.77
C ARG A 243 -12.66 21.25 5.05
N ASP A 244 -13.67 21.68 5.79
CA ASP A 244 -14.25 20.99 6.92
C ASP A 244 -15.39 20.06 6.46
N HIS A 245 -15.62 18.99 7.21
CA HIS A 245 -16.69 18.03 6.96
C HIS A 245 -17.43 17.69 8.25
N VAL A 246 -18.73 17.45 8.12
CA VAL A 246 -19.57 16.91 9.20
C VAL A 246 -20.09 15.56 8.75
N ILE A 247 -19.82 14.53 9.56
CA ILE A 247 -20.18 13.15 9.28
C ILE A 247 -21.20 12.68 10.32
N GLY A 248 -22.44 12.53 9.89
CA GLY A 248 -23.50 12.00 10.74
C GLY A 248 -23.45 10.49 10.95
N PRO A 249 -24.33 9.95 11.83
CA PRO A 249 -24.35 8.52 12.15
C PRO A 249 -24.65 7.63 10.93
N ASP A 250 -25.51 8.06 10.03
CA ASP A 250 -25.92 7.31 8.83
C ASP A 250 -25.08 7.63 7.59
N ASP A 251 -24.03 8.43 7.72
CA ASP A 251 -23.18 8.79 6.59
C ASP A 251 -22.30 7.60 6.16
N PRO A 252 -22.37 7.16 4.88
CA PRO A 252 -21.55 6.04 4.41
C PRO A 252 -20.03 6.27 4.55
N MET A 253 -19.59 7.54 4.61
CA MET A 253 -18.18 7.87 4.81
C MET A 253 -17.72 7.70 6.26
N ARG A 254 -18.64 7.53 7.21
CA ARG A 254 -18.32 7.22 8.60
C ARG A 254 -17.52 5.92 8.74
N GLU A 255 -17.94 4.87 8.03
CA GLU A 255 -17.24 3.58 8.00
C GLU A 255 -15.98 3.60 7.11
N ARG A 256 -15.72 4.72 6.45
CA ARG A 256 -14.57 4.94 5.58
C ARG A 256 -13.53 5.87 6.23
N LEU A 257 -13.55 5.97 7.53
CA LEU A 257 -12.53 6.66 8.32
C LEU A 257 -11.46 5.66 8.81
N GLY A 258 -10.25 6.13 8.93
CA GLY A 258 -9.14 5.40 9.51
C GLY A 258 -8.16 6.37 10.17
N HIS A 259 -7.29 5.89 11.07
CA HIS A 259 -6.26 6.71 11.66
C HIS A 259 -5.22 7.15 10.64
N GLY A 260 -4.86 8.43 10.68
CA GLY A 260 -3.95 9.09 9.75
C GLY A 260 -2.63 9.57 10.36
N ALA A 261 -2.42 9.38 11.67
CA ALA A 261 -1.20 9.82 12.33
C ALA A 261 0.03 8.99 11.90
N VAL A 262 -0.15 7.71 11.62
CA VAL A 262 0.89 6.79 11.17
C VAL A 262 0.48 6.15 9.85
N ILE A 263 1.37 6.14 8.89
CA ILE A 263 1.11 5.72 7.52
C ILE A 263 2.02 4.55 7.18
N ASN A 264 1.45 3.44 6.68
CA ASN A 264 2.27 2.38 6.11
C ASN A 264 2.80 2.82 4.74
N MET A 265 3.85 2.18 4.29
CA MET A 265 4.56 2.61 3.11
C MET A 265 3.81 2.38 1.79
N HIS A 266 2.91 1.40 1.71
CA HIS A 266 2.08 1.22 0.52
C HIS A 266 1.19 2.46 0.31
N ARG A 267 0.62 3.00 1.39
CA ARG A 267 -0.11 4.28 1.34
C ARG A 267 0.79 5.49 1.11
N ALA A 268 2.04 5.44 1.57
CA ALA A 268 3.00 6.52 1.36
C ALA A 268 3.43 6.65 -0.10
N GLN A 269 3.25 5.62 -0.92
CA GLN A 269 3.58 5.68 -2.35
C GLN A 269 2.73 6.75 -3.05
N GLY A 270 3.39 7.66 -3.74
CA GLY A 270 2.75 8.82 -4.37
C GLY A 270 2.75 10.09 -3.51
N MET A 271 2.86 9.99 -2.19
CA MET A 271 2.94 11.15 -1.29
C MET A 271 4.27 11.90 -1.46
N THR A 272 4.24 13.18 -1.11
CA THR A 272 5.41 14.03 -0.94
C THR A 272 5.19 14.90 0.29
N VAL A 273 6.14 14.87 1.22
CA VAL A 273 6.12 15.62 2.48
C VAL A 273 7.41 16.38 2.66
N ASP A 274 7.44 17.37 3.55
CA ASP A 274 8.67 18.10 3.83
C ASP A 274 9.62 17.24 4.65
N ARG A 275 9.10 16.54 5.66
CA ARG A 275 9.85 15.65 6.55
C ARG A 275 9.22 14.26 6.64
N ALA A 276 10.05 13.23 6.73
CA ALA A 276 9.61 11.87 7.01
C ALA A 276 10.37 11.30 8.23
N ILE A 277 9.63 10.79 9.19
CA ILE A 277 10.15 10.00 10.30
C ILE A 277 9.74 8.55 10.02
N THR A 278 10.71 7.68 9.89
CA THR A 278 10.51 6.30 9.44
C THR A 278 10.91 5.32 10.54
N VAL A 279 10.11 4.28 10.73
CA VAL A 279 10.44 3.17 11.64
C VAL A 279 10.54 1.88 10.83
N MET A 280 11.67 1.19 10.95
CA MET A 280 11.91 -0.14 10.36
C MET A 280 12.53 -1.07 11.39
N ASP A 281 11.98 -2.26 11.55
CA ASP A 281 12.54 -3.31 12.41
C ASP A 281 13.47 -4.20 11.56
N SER A 282 14.73 -4.36 11.98
CA SER A 282 15.71 -5.16 11.24
C SER A 282 15.33 -6.64 11.12
N ARG A 283 14.47 -7.12 12.01
CA ARG A 283 14.00 -8.51 12.07
C ARG A 283 12.89 -8.81 11.06
N ASP A 284 12.24 -7.80 10.51
CA ASP A 284 11.17 -7.98 9.52
C ASP A 284 11.75 -8.23 8.12
N ARG A 285 12.24 -9.46 7.90
CA ARG A 285 12.92 -9.86 6.66
C ARG A 285 12.01 -9.80 5.42
N LEU A 286 10.70 -9.92 5.58
CA LEU A 286 9.77 -9.92 4.45
C LEU A 286 9.51 -8.51 3.92
N LEU A 287 9.52 -7.53 4.81
CA LEU A 287 9.26 -6.14 4.46
C LEU A 287 10.54 -5.33 4.20
N ASN A 288 11.70 -5.74 4.73
CA ASN A 288 12.96 -5.05 4.50
C ASN A 288 13.47 -5.33 3.09
N SER A 289 13.13 -4.46 2.14
CA SER A 289 13.56 -4.58 0.75
C SER A 289 14.08 -3.25 0.19
N GLU A 290 14.90 -3.33 -0.87
CA GLU A 290 15.44 -2.15 -1.57
C GLU A 290 14.30 -1.23 -2.07
N SER A 291 13.28 -1.81 -2.69
CA SER A 291 12.16 -1.04 -3.23
C SER A 291 11.38 -0.32 -2.14
N LEU A 292 11.19 -0.97 -1.00
CA LEU A 292 10.52 -0.46 0.16
C LEU A 292 11.30 0.68 0.81
N TYR A 293 12.57 0.47 1.12
CA TYR A 293 13.45 1.48 1.68
C TYR A 293 13.56 2.70 0.75
N TYR A 294 13.72 2.46 -0.57
CA TYR A 294 13.75 3.56 -1.55
C TYR A 294 12.48 4.40 -1.54
N VAL A 295 11.31 3.76 -1.43
CA VAL A 295 10.05 4.51 -1.34
C VAL A 295 10.01 5.36 -0.08
N LEU A 296 10.35 4.81 1.09
CA LEU A 296 10.36 5.55 2.35
C LEU A 296 11.34 6.73 2.31
N GLN A 297 12.59 6.46 1.91
CA GLN A 297 13.66 7.45 1.80
C GLN A 297 13.29 8.61 0.88
N THR A 298 12.54 8.35 -0.18
CA THR A 298 12.22 9.36 -1.21
C THR A 298 10.90 10.08 -0.99
N ARG A 299 10.22 9.90 0.16
CA ARG A 299 8.99 10.68 0.45
C ARG A 299 9.28 12.10 0.86
N ALA A 300 10.35 12.32 1.60
CA ALA A 300 10.72 13.63 2.12
C ALA A 300 11.42 14.52 1.08
N ARG A 301 11.14 15.81 1.16
CA ARG A 301 11.84 16.85 0.37
C ARG A 301 13.03 17.44 1.12
N GLU A 302 12.88 17.68 2.41
CA GLU A 302 13.80 18.53 3.20
C GLU A 302 14.55 17.73 4.25
N ASP A 303 13.87 16.83 4.96
CA ASP A 303 14.46 16.09 6.06
C ASP A 303 13.91 14.68 6.20
N VAL A 304 14.75 13.77 6.71
CA VAL A 304 14.40 12.38 6.98
C VAL A 304 15.08 11.91 8.25
N SER A 305 14.37 11.14 9.08
CA SER A 305 14.95 10.32 10.13
C SER A 305 14.48 8.88 9.99
N LEU A 306 15.38 7.94 10.28
CA LEU A 306 15.10 6.51 10.29
C LEU A 306 15.47 5.94 11.66
N HIS A 307 14.50 5.34 12.32
CA HIS A 307 14.68 4.63 13.59
C HIS A 307 14.64 3.13 13.37
N THR A 308 15.65 2.44 13.88
CA THR A 308 15.77 0.97 13.79
C THR A 308 16.39 0.40 15.06
N ASP A 309 16.21 -0.89 15.28
CA ASP A 309 16.82 -1.64 16.38
C ASP A 309 18.30 -1.98 16.10
N ASP A 310 18.68 -2.21 14.84
CA ASP A 310 20.06 -2.51 14.42
C ASP A 310 20.29 -2.00 13.00
N LYS A 311 21.14 -0.98 12.85
CA LYS A 311 21.46 -0.37 11.55
C LYS A 311 22.13 -1.31 10.57
N LYS A 312 23.08 -2.12 11.08
CA LYS A 312 23.86 -3.03 10.23
C LYS A 312 23.01 -4.21 9.77
N ALA A 313 22.25 -4.80 10.68
CA ALA A 313 21.31 -5.86 10.35
C ALA A 313 20.24 -5.39 9.36
N LEU A 314 19.69 -4.18 9.55
CA LEU A 314 18.70 -3.60 8.63
C LEU A 314 19.31 -3.35 7.25
N ALA A 315 20.49 -2.74 7.15
CA ALA A 315 21.13 -2.50 5.86
C ALA A 315 21.37 -3.82 5.11
N ASN A 316 21.91 -4.84 5.78
CA ASN A 316 22.14 -6.16 5.20
C ASN A 316 20.82 -6.84 4.75
N ALA A 317 19.76 -6.75 5.56
CA ALA A 317 18.45 -7.29 5.20
C ALA A 317 17.89 -6.65 3.93
N ILE A 318 17.99 -5.32 3.83
CA ILE A 318 17.52 -4.57 2.67
C ILE A 318 18.35 -4.90 1.42
N GLU A 319 19.68 -4.91 1.52
CA GLU A 319 20.59 -5.19 0.39
C GLU A 319 20.47 -6.63 -0.13
N SER A 320 20.06 -7.56 0.73
CA SER A 320 19.82 -8.97 0.35
C SER A 320 18.48 -9.21 -0.32
N HIS A 321 17.54 -8.22 -0.28
CA HIS A 321 16.18 -8.39 -0.76
C HIS A 321 15.75 -7.23 -1.66
N ARG A 322 15.71 -7.46 -2.97
CA ARG A 322 15.30 -6.44 -3.94
C ARG A 322 13.84 -6.00 -3.80
N GLY A 323 12.97 -6.89 -3.29
CA GLY A 323 11.53 -6.66 -3.22
C GLY A 323 10.83 -6.81 -4.58
N ASP A 324 11.46 -7.51 -5.51
CA ASP A 324 10.89 -7.81 -6.82
C ASP A 324 9.82 -8.91 -6.69
N VAL A 325 8.73 -8.78 -7.43
CA VAL A 325 7.73 -9.85 -7.56
C VAL A 325 8.23 -10.83 -8.61
N PRO A 326 8.26 -12.15 -8.32
CA PRO A 326 8.66 -13.15 -9.30
C PRO A 326 7.81 -13.05 -10.58
N HIS A 327 8.45 -13.22 -11.72
CA HIS A 327 7.79 -13.31 -13.02
C HIS A 327 7.92 -14.73 -13.59
N ALA A 328 7.04 -15.11 -14.48
CA ALA A 328 7.09 -16.44 -15.11
C ALA A 328 8.44 -16.74 -15.77
N SER A 329 9.10 -15.73 -16.37
CA SER A 329 10.45 -15.87 -16.92
C SER A 329 11.56 -16.09 -15.88
N ASP A 330 11.34 -15.76 -14.62
CA ASP A 330 12.30 -16.01 -13.53
C ASP A 330 12.22 -17.46 -13.06
N VAL A 331 11.05 -18.09 -13.19
CA VAL A 331 10.78 -19.48 -12.79
C VAL A 331 11.04 -20.44 -13.97
N ALA A 332 10.77 -20.00 -15.19
CA ALA A 332 10.97 -20.77 -16.41
C ALA A 332 11.77 -19.91 -17.41
N PRO A 333 13.10 -19.83 -17.28
CA PRO A 333 13.96 -19.01 -18.15
C PRO A 333 13.81 -19.33 -19.65
N GLU A 334 13.46 -20.56 -19.98
CA GLU A 334 13.19 -21.04 -21.33
C GLU A 334 11.93 -20.38 -21.98
N LEU A 335 11.05 -19.82 -21.15
CA LEU A 335 9.88 -19.05 -21.61
C LEU A 335 10.21 -17.56 -21.83
N SER A 336 11.44 -17.15 -21.52
CA SER A 336 11.86 -15.77 -21.73
C SER A 336 11.87 -15.44 -23.23
N LEU A 337 11.47 -14.21 -23.56
CA LEU A 337 11.44 -13.72 -24.95
C LEU A 337 12.83 -13.47 -25.55
N SER A 338 13.90 -13.71 -24.80
CA SER A 338 15.29 -13.59 -25.25
C SER A 338 15.63 -14.66 -26.30
N GLY A 339 15.45 -14.36 -27.55
CA GLY A 339 15.70 -15.24 -28.69
C GLY A 339 14.58 -15.29 -29.71
N ARG A 340 13.45 -14.64 -29.45
CA ARG A 340 12.36 -14.51 -30.44
C ARG A 340 12.50 -13.20 -31.21
N GLU A 341 12.09 -13.25 -32.48
CA GLU A 341 12.16 -12.17 -33.45
C GLU A 341 11.68 -10.83 -32.84
N ARG A 342 12.47 -9.80 -33.07
CA ARG A 342 12.28 -8.46 -32.49
C ARG A 342 11.03 -7.82 -33.08
N PHE A 343 10.31 -7.04 -32.26
CA PHE A 343 9.30 -6.08 -32.73
C PHE A 343 9.88 -5.21 -33.83
N ASP A 344 9.26 -5.17 -34.99
CA ASP A 344 9.65 -4.28 -36.06
C ASP A 344 8.97 -2.91 -35.89
N PRO A 345 9.74 -1.87 -35.49
CA PRO A 345 9.19 -0.55 -35.30
C PRO A 345 8.71 0.14 -36.58
N ALA A 346 9.08 -0.38 -37.77
CA ALA A 346 8.67 0.18 -39.04
C ALA A 346 7.28 -0.28 -39.48
N THR A 347 6.88 -1.48 -39.08
CA THR A 347 5.55 -2.05 -39.44
C THR A 347 4.56 -1.94 -38.29
N GLY A 348 4.99 -1.76 -37.02
CA GLY A 348 4.12 -1.77 -35.84
C GLY A 348 3.52 -3.15 -35.52
N GLU A 349 3.95 -4.20 -36.19
CA GLU A 349 3.44 -5.56 -36.00
C GLU A 349 4.28 -6.32 -34.99
N LEU A 350 3.59 -7.01 -34.08
CA LEU A 350 4.20 -8.07 -33.27
C LEU A 350 4.37 -9.29 -34.15
N PRO A 351 5.51 -10.01 -34.08
CA PRO A 351 5.64 -11.28 -34.79
C PRO A 351 4.48 -12.19 -34.40
N ARG A 352 3.84 -12.80 -35.41
CA ARG A 352 2.80 -13.81 -35.17
C ARG A 352 3.45 -14.94 -34.37
N LEU A 353 2.84 -15.30 -33.26
CA LEU A 353 3.17 -16.53 -32.56
C LEU A 353 2.84 -17.69 -33.51
N ASP A 354 3.85 -18.22 -34.16
CA ASP A 354 3.70 -19.48 -34.90
C ASP A 354 3.19 -20.54 -33.91
N ASP A 355 2.25 -21.34 -34.37
CA ASP A 355 1.66 -22.45 -33.61
C ASP A 355 2.79 -23.28 -32.98
N PRO A 356 2.86 -23.46 -31.64
CA PRO A 356 3.95 -24.19 -31.01
C PRO A 356 4.01 -25.58 -31.63
N GLY A 357 5.15 -25.92 -32.22
CA GLY A 357 5.35 -27.19 -32.92
C GLY A 357 5.05 -28.37 -32.01
N ALA A 358 4.80 -29.53 -32.63
CA ALA A 358 4.39 -30.76 -31.94
C ALA A 358 5.36 -31.24 -30.83
N SER A 359 6.60 -30.70 -30.75
CA SER A 359 7.57 -30.93 -29.69
C SER A 359 7.21 -30.24 -28.38
N ASP A 360 6.66 -29.01 -28.45
CA ASP A 360 6.32 -28.22 -27.29
C ASP A 360 5.05 -28.73 -26.59
N ARG A 361 4.11 -29.30 -27.36
CA ARG A 361 2.91 -29.97 -26.81
C ARG A 361 3.27 -31.20 -25.96
N ARG A 362 4.24 -31.99 -26.37
CA ARG A 362 4.70 -33.16 -25.57
C ARG A 362 5.40 -32.78 -24.28
N GLN A 363 6.08 -31.63 -24.26
CA GLN A 363 6.69 -31.10 -22.99
C GLN A 363 5.64 -30.58 -22.04
N LEU A 364 4.63 -29.86 -22.51
CA LEU A 364 3.50 -29.39 -21.70
C LEU A 364 2.67 -30.54 -21.12
N GLU A 365 2.43 -31.60 -21.92
CA GLU A 365 1.75 -32.81 -21.44
C GLU A 365 2.58 -33.58 -20.40
N ALA A 366 3.91 -33.65 -20.57
CA ALA A 366 4.79 -34.27 -19.60
C ALA A 366 4.87 -33.49 -18.27
N MET A 367 4.81 -32.14 -18.31
CA MET A 367 4.75 -31.30 -17.11
C MET A 367 3.38 -31.39 -16.40
N SER A 368 2.28 -31.56 -17.15
CA SER A 368 0.93 -31.74 -16.58
C SER A 368 0.74 -33.11 -15.93
N ALA A 369 1.54 -34.12 -16.31
CA ALA A 369 1.49 -35.45 -15.74
C ALA A 369 2.41 -35.60 -14.50
N ALA A 370 3.26 -34.61 -14.22
CA ALA A 370 4.19 -34.59 -13.09
C ALA A 370 3.70 -33.70 -11.91
N LEU A 371 2.55 -33.07 -12.03
CA LEU A 371 1.81 -32.34 -10.99
C LEU A 371 0.58 -33.15 -10.57
#